data_1e3020d5bef7bac8e25cd5afe8b4ce88
#
_entry.id   1e3020d5bef7bac8e25cd5afe8b4ce88
#
_cell.length_a   1.000
_cell.length_b   1.000
_cell.length_c   1.000
_cell.angle_alpha   90.00
_cell.angle_beta   90.00
_cell.angle_gamma   90.00
#
_symmetry.space_group_name_H-M   'P 1'
#
loop_
_entity.id
_entity.type
_entity.pdbx_description
1 polymer ?
#
loop_
_entity_poly.entity_id
_entity_poly.type
_entity_poly.pdbx_seq_one_letter_code
_entity_poly.pdbx_strand_id
1 'polypeptide(L)'
;MKLTGDDGREYLDFLAGIGVCSLGHGDPAVLSALEAQTKKLMHVSNYFYIEQRGQVAALLSKLANDDVDGARVLADAIVAGDETTAAALGVPAAGEQVWETFFANSGAEANEGSMKLARLYAKRAGNGGNTIVCMRGGFHGRTLETIAATMQDWLQDSFRPLPGGFVACTPNDVDELRAIFKQLGSEICAVMLEPIQGESGVHPMTEEFMAAARDLAHEVGAVLIADEVQCGIFRSGKPFAFQNLWRGARHHEPCQGHCRWRAHGCRHGKEGDCRRV
;
A
#
# COMPACT_ATOMS: atom_id res chain seq x y z
N MET A 1 -14.30 -15.37 -15.13
CA MET A 1 -15.06 -14.13 -15.26
C MET A 1 -15.41 -13.91 -16.74
N LYS A 2 -16.67 -13.58 -17.05
CA LYS A 2 -17.14 -13.27 -18.38
C LYS A 2 -17.91 -11.94 -18.36
N LEU A 3 -17.76 -11.14 -19.39
CA LEU A 3 -18.53 -9.94 -19.65
C LEU A 3 -19.34 -10.15 -20.93
N THR A 4 -20.54 -9.60 -20.98
CA THR A 4 -21.39 -9.64 -22.20
C THR A 4 -21.45 -8.23 -22.75
N GLY A 5 -21.07 -8.06 -24.01
CA GLY A 5 -21.20 -6.81 -24.73
C GLY A 5 -22.69 -6.52 -25.08
N ASP A 6 -22.98 -5.29 -25.45
CA ASP A 6 -24.30 -4.85 -25.91
C ASP A 6 -24.73 -5.55 -27.21
N ASP A 7 -23.78 -6.08 -27.97
CA ASP A 7 -23.96 -6.91 -29.14
C ASP A 7 -24.19 -8.41 -28.82
N GLY A 8 -24.28 -8.78 -27.55
CA GLY A 8 -24.48 -10.14 -27.06
C GLY A 8 -23.25 -11.03 -27.09
N ARG A 9 -22.06 -10.53 -27.48
CA ARG A 9 -20.83 -11.32 -27.45
C ARG A 9 -20.31 -11.49 -26.02
N GLU A 10 -19.78 -12.67 -25.73
CA GLU A 10 -19.09 -12.95 -24.48
C GLU A 10 -17.60 -12.67 -24.62
N TYR A 11 -17.04 -12.04 -23.59
CA TYR A 11 -15.62 -11.75 -23.43
C TYR A 11 -15.10 -12.35 -22.14
N LEU A 12 -13.88 -12.87 -22.16
CA LEU A 12 -13.17 -13.21 -20.90
C LEU A 12 -12.61 -11.93 -20.29
N ASP A 13 -12.95 -11.67 -19.04
CA ASP A 13 -12.44 -10.51 -18.31
C ASP A 13 -11.06 -10.80 -17.73
N PHE A 14 -10.02 -10.37 -18.43
CA PHE A 14 -8.64 -10.36 -17.96
C PHE A 14 -8.21 -8.99 -17.41
N LEU A 15 -9.06 -7.96 -17.53
CA LEU A 15 -8.80 -6.64 -16.98
C LEU A 15 -9.09 -6.61 -15.48
N ALA A 16 -10.10 -7.34 -15.02
CA ALA A 16 -10.48 -7.49 -13.61
C ALA A 16 -10.62 -6.14 -12.87
N GLY A 17 -11.29 -5.15 -13.50
CA GLY A 17 -11.42 -3.80 -12.92
C GLY A 17 -10.08 -3.09 -12.71
N ILE A 18 -9.14 -3.25 -13.62
CA ILE A 18 -7.74 -2.78 -13.53
C ILE A 18 -7.01 -3.45 -12.35
N GLY A 19 -7.09 -4.78 -12.33
CA GLY A 19 -6.38 -5.63 -11.38
C GLY A 19 -7.00 -5.78 -9.98
N VAL A 20 -8.10 -5.10 -9.66
CA VAL A 20 -8.63 -5.03 -8.29
C VAL A 20 -9.76 -6.02 -7.97
N CYS A 21 -10.46 -6.57 -8.99
CA CYS A 21 -11.55 -7.53 -8.78
C CYS A 21 -11.01 -8.95 -8.56
N SER A 22 -10.36 -9.17 -7.41
CA SER A 22 -9.68 -10.45 -7.11
C SER A 22 -10.63 -11.64 -6.98
N LEU A 23 -11.87 -11.43 -6.55
CA LEU A 23 -12.91 -12.48 -6.41
C LEU A 23 -13.85 -12.55 -7.61
N GLY A 24 -13.66 -11.70 -8.61
CA GLY A 24 -14.54 -11.61 -9.76
C GLY A 24 -15.80 -10.80 -9.51
N HIS A 25 -16.83 -11.05 -10.33
CA HIS A 25 -18.10 -10.35 -10.28
C HIS A 25 -19.17 -11.26 -9.67
N GLY A 26 -19.95 -10.71 -8.72
CA GLY A 26 -21.10 -11.41 -8.16
C GLY A 26 -20.76 -12.60 -7.25
N ASP A 27 -19.60 -12.57 -6.57
CA ASP A 27 -19.25 -13.62 -5.60
C ASP A 27 -20.34 -13.74 -4.53
N PRO A 28 -20.92 -14.94 -4.30
CA PRO A 28 -22.04 -15.12 -3.38
C PRO A 28 -21.73 -14.75 -1.93
N ALA A 29 -20.49 -14.98 -1.47
CA ALA A 29 -20.10 -14.64 -0.08
C ALA A 29 -20.05 -13.13 0.10
N VAL A 30 -19.49 -12.40 -0.88
CA VAL A 30 -19.44 -10.93 -0.88
C VAL A 30 -20.84 -10.34 -0.91
N LEU A 31 -21.71 -10.84 -1.79
CA LEU A 31 -23.10 -10.36 -1.92
C LEU A 31 -23.88 -10.59 -0.60
N SER A 32 -23.77 -11.78 -0.02
CA SER A 32 -24.43 -12.10 1.24
C SER A 32 -23.93 -11.20 2.39
N ALA A 33 -22.63 -10.96 2.48
CA ALA A 33 -22.05 -10.07 3.50
C ALA A 33 -22.52 -8.62 3.32
N LEU A 34 -22.57 -8.11 2.09
CA LEU A 34 -23.09 -6.78 1.76
C LEU A 34 -24.57 -6.66 2.15
N GLU A 35 -25.40 -7.63 1.78
CA GLU A 35 -26.83 -7.64 2.12
C GLU A 35 -27.06 -7.65 3.64
N ALA A 36 -26.31 -8.43 4.38
CA ALA A 36 -26.38 -8.47 5.84
C ALA A 36 -25.94 -7.13 6.45
N GLN A 37 -24.84 -6.54 5.99
CA GLN A 37 -24.27 -5.32 6.55
C GLN A 37 -25.13 -4.09 6.25
N THR A 38 -25.73 -3.99 5.07
CA THR A 38 -26.60 -2.85 4.72
C THR A 38 -27.85 -2.76 5.60
N LYS A 39 -28.31 -3.89 6.17
CA LYS A 39 -29.42 -3.94 7.14
C LYS A 39 -29.03 -3.55 8.56
N LYS A 40 -27.71 -3.48 8.87
CA LYS A 40 -27.18 -3.11 10.18
C LYS A 40 -26.73 -1.66 10.23
N LEU A 41 -25.62 -1.35 9.57
CA LEU A 41 -24.94 -0.07 9.67
C LEU A 41 -24.13 0.22 8.41
N MET A 42 -24.42 1.36 7.76
CA MET A 42 -23.71 1.80 6.57
C MET A 42 -22.53 2.72 6.89
N HIS A 43 -22.70 3.65 7.84
CA HIS A 43 -21.67 4.62 8.20
C HIS A 43 -21.91 5.23 9.57
N VAL A 44 -20.83 5.48 10.31
CA VAL A 44 -20.90 6.05 11.67
C VAL A 44 -19.72 6.97 12.00
N SER A 45 -18.90 7.33 11.06
CA SER A 45 -17.63 8.06 11.19
C SER A 45 -16.52 7.32 11.95
N ASN A 46 -15.32 7.94 12.00
CA ASN A 46 -14.16 7.39 12.73
C ASN A 46 -14.20 7.66 14.24
N TYR A 47 -15.21 8.36 14.74
CA TYR A 47 -15.36 8.62 16.19
C TYR A 47 -15.84 7.40 16.96
N PHE A 48 -16.39 6.42 16.29
CA PHE A 48 -16.94 5.22 16.91
C PHE A 48 -16.26 3.95 16.41
N TYR A 49 -16.25 2.92 17.27
CA TYR A 49 -15.81 1.60 16.85
C TYR A 49 -16.85 0.99 15.90
N ILE A 50 -16.35 0.42 14.82
CA ILE A 50 -17.17 -0.28 13.82
C ILE A 50 -16.78 -1.76 13.87
N GLU A 51 -17.80 -2.62 13.85
CA GLU A 51 -17.62 -4.05 13.66
C GLU A 51 -16.73 -4.36 12.47
N GLN A 52 -15.94 -5.40 12.51
CA GLN A 52 -14.96 -5.89 11.51
C GLN A 52 -13.74 -4.99 11.24
N ARG A 53 -13.74 -3.70 11.56
CA ARG A 53 -12.58 -2.83 11.27
C ARG A 53 -11.29 -3.36 11.90
N GLY A 54 -11.32 -3.69 13.19
CA GLY A 54 -10.18 -4.24 13.92
C GLY A 54 -9.78 -5.62 13.41
N GLN A 55 -10.75 -6.45 13.08
CA GLN A 55 -10.54 -7.78 12.50
C GLN A 55 -9.82 -7.71 11.16
N VAL A 56 -10.27 -6.83 10.25
CA VAL A 56 -9.60 -6.61 8.95
C VAL A 56 -8.19 -6.05 9.15
N ALA A 57 -7.98 -5.12 10.10
CA ALA A 57 -6.66 -4.60 10.40
C ALA A 57 -5.70 -5.70 10.91
N ALA A 58 -6.20 -6.60 11.77
CA ALA A 58 -5.42 -7.74 12.27
C ALA A 58 -5.06 -8.73 11.15
N LEU A 59 -6.01 -9.05 10.27
CA LEU A 59 -5.76 -9.89 9.09
C LEU A 59 -4.69 -9.27 8.18
N LEU A 60 -4.79 -7.97 7.90
CA LEU A 60 -3.81 -7.25 7.09
C LEU A 60 -2.43 -7.23 7.76
N SER A 61 -2.36 -7.11 9.09
CA SER A 61 -1.10 -7.19 9.84
C SER A 61 -0.43 -8.55 9.69
N LYS A 62 -1.19 -9.66 9.82
CA LYS A 62 -0.65 -11.00 9.60
C LYS A 62 -0.17 -11.20 8.16
N LEU A 63 -0.98 -10.83 7.19
CA LEU A 63 -0.59 -10.89 5.77
C LEU A 63 0.67 -10.04 5.48
N ALA A 64 0.80 -8.90 6.17
CA ALA A 64 1.96 -8.03 6.07
C ALA A 64 3.24 -8.67 6.60
N ASN A 65 3.13 -9.57 7.57
CA ASN A 65 4.22 -10.38 8.11
C ASN A 65 4.47 -11.68 7.32
N ASP A 66 3.80 -11.88 6.19
CA ASP A 66 3.80 -13.12 5.39
C ASP A 66 3.21 -14.33 6.15
N ASP A 67 2.47 -14.08 7.24
CA ASP A 67 1.78 -15.11 8.04
C ASP A 67 0.40 -15.43 7.42
N VAL A 68 0.42 -16.13 6.28
CA VAL A 68 -0.80 -16.48 5.54
C VAL A 68 -1.62 -17.53 6.31
N ASP A 69 -0.98 -18.48 6.98
CA ASP A 69 -1.68 -19.51 7.73
C ASP A 69 -2.33 -18.94 8.99
N GLY A 70 -1.64 -18.08 9.73
CA GLY A 70 -2.21 -17.36 10.86
C GLY A 70 -3.36 -16.44 10.44
N ALA A 71 -3.27 -15.79 9.29
CA ALA A 71 -4.36 -14.99 8.73
C ALA A 71 -5.59 -15.85 8.40
N ARG A 72 -5.38 -17.07 7.85
CA ARG A 72 -6.48 -18.02 7.57
C ARG A 72 -7.17 -18.48 8.84
N VAL A 73 -6.41 -18.91 9.85
CA VAL A 73 -6.99 -19.35 11.14
C VAL A 73 -7.75 -18.21 11.82
N LEU A 74 -7.24 -16.97 11.76
CA LEU A 74 -7.93 -15.79 12.26
C LEU A 74 -9.23 -15.54 11.48
N ALA A 75 -9.22 -15.64 10.17
CA ALA A 75 -10.41 -15.46 9.34
C ALA A 75 -11.48 -16.52 9.66
N ASP A 76 -11.09 -17.78 9.80
CA ASP A 76 -12.00 -18.88 10.17
C ASP A 76 -12.64 -18.65 11.55
N ALA A 77 -11.86 -18.20 12.54
CA ALA A 77 -12.37 -17.85 13.86
C ALA A 77 -13.38 -16.68 13.80
N ILE A 78 -13.09 -15.64 13.01
CA ILE A 78 -14.01 -14.50 12.81
C ILE A 78 -15.32 -14.97 12.19
N VAL A 79 -15.25 -15.79 11.13
CA VAL A 79 -16.44 -16.30 10.45
C VAL A 79 -17.26 -17.22 11.34
N ALA A 80 -16.61 -18.03 12.19
CA ALA A 80 -17.27 -18.91 13.16
C ALA A 80 -17.87 -18.16 14.37
N GLY A 81 -17.57 -16.86 14.53
CA GLY A 81 -17.98 -16.10 15.71
C GLY A 81 -17.22 -16.47 16.99
N ASP A 82 -16.07 -17.11 16.88
CA ASP A 82 -15.18 -17.41 18.00
C ASP A 82 -14.36 -16.17 18.39
N GLU A 83 -15.00 -15.29 19.17
CA GLU A 83 -14.40 -14.02 19.62
C GLU A 83 -13.13 -14.23 20.46
N THR A 84 -13.06 -15.31 21.22
CA THR A 84 -11.90 -15.61 22.08
C THR A 84 -10.66 -15.93 21.24
N THR A 85 -10.80 -16.84 20.28
CA THR A 85 -9.72 -17.18 19.35
C THR A 85 -9.38 -16.00 18.45
N ALA A 86 -10.38 -15.28 17.93
CA ALA A 86 -10.15 -14.11 17.09
C ALA A 86 -9.39 -13.00 17.85
N ALA A 87 -9.73 -12.75 19.12
CA ALA A 87 -9.02 -11.77 19.94
C ALA A 87 -7.57 -12.19 20.23
N ALA A 88 -7.35 -13.46 20.56
CA ALA A 88 -6.00 -13.99 20.82
C ALA A 88 -5.09 -13.94 19.58
N LEU A 89 -5.63 -14.31 18.41
CA LEU A 89 -4.88 -14.30 17.15
C LEU A 89 -4.73 -12.91 16.54
N GLY A 90 -5.60 -11.98 16.89
CA GLY A 90 -5.55 -10.58 16.43
C GLY A 90 -4.42 -9.77 17.04
N VAL A 91 -3.78 -10.27 18.10
CA VAL A 91 -2.60 -9.64 18.71
C VAL A 91 -1.34 -10.19 18.04
N PRO A 92 -0.40 -9.33 17.64
CA PRO A 92 0.87 -9.78 17.07
C PRO A 92 1.62 -10.68 18.06
N ALA A 93 2.21 -11.76 17.56
CA ALA A 93 3.04 -12.64 18.37
C ALA A 93 4.36 -11.95 18.78
N ALA A 94 5.00 -12.47 19.82
CA ALA A 94 6.28 -11.93 20.27
C ALA A 94 7.32 -12.00 19.14
N GLY A 95 7.86 -10.86 18.74
CA GLY A 95 8.83 -10.73 17.64
C GLY A 95 8.21 -10.44 16.27
N GLU A 96 6.89 -10.49 16.12
CA GLU A 96 6.22 -9.98 14.91
C GLU A 96 6.23 -8.46 14.87
N GLN A 97 6.31 -7.92 13.65
CA GLN A 97 6.18 -6.49 13.47
C GLN A 97 4.70 -6.08 13.62
N VAL A 98 4.44 -5.10 14.48
CA VAL A 98 3.12 -4.48 14.61
C VAL A 98 2.85 -3.58 13.41
N TRP A 99 1.72 -3.78 12.74
CA TRP A 99 1.25 -2.96 11.64
C TRP A 99 -0.04 -2.27 12.04
N GLU A 100 -0.06 -0.96 11.91
CA GLU A 100 -1.29 -0.17 12.09
C GLU A 100 -1.96 0.08 10.74
N THR A 101 -3.29 0.08 10.73
CA THR A 101 -4.07 0.26 9.51
C THR A 101 -4.93 1.53 9.61
N PHE A 102 -4.80 2.39 8.63
CA PHE A 102 -5.72 3.49 8.38
C PHE A 102 -6.51 3.22 7.10
N PHE A 103 -7.84 3.16 7.21
CA PHE A 103 -8.73 2.93 6.08
C PHE A 103 -9.07 4.23 5.37
N ALA A 104 -8.89 4.24 4.04
CA ALA A 104 -9.26 5.33 3.15
C ALA A 104 -10.30 4.84 2.12
N ASN A 105 -10.94 5.76 1.39
CA ASN A 105 -12.01 5.41 0.46
C ASN A 105 -11.50 4.98 -0.93
N SER A 106 -10.25 5.29 -1.23
CA SER A 106 -9.63 4.97 -2.53
C SER A 106 -8.10 4.85 -2.40
N GLY A 107 -7.46 4.27 -3.43
CA GLY A 107 -6.01 4.26 -3.53
C GLY A 107 -5.41 5.67 -3.58
N ALA A 108 -6.07 6.61 -4.28
CA ALA A 108 -5.63 8.01 -4.29
C ALA A 108 -5.63 8.62 -2.90
N GLU A 109 -6.69 8.45 -2.10
CA GLU A 109 -6.72 8.94 -0.71
C GLU A 109 -5.68 8.25 0.18
N ALA A 110 -5.45 6.96 -0.01
CA ALA A 110 -4.41 6.23 0.72
C ALA A 110 -3.01 6.79 0.38
N ASN A 111 -2.75 7.10 -0.88
CA ASN A 111 -1.50 7.70 -1.33
C ASN A 111 -1.33 9.13 -0.83
N GLU A 112 -2.36 9.98 -0.92
CA GLU A 112 -2.37 11.33 -0.33
C GLU A 112 -1.96 11.27 1.15
N GLY A 113 -2.60 10.38 1.86
CA GLY A 113 -2.31 10.21 3.25
C GLY A 113 -0.94 9.63 3.53
N SER A 114 -0.39 8.75 2.70
CA SER A 114 0.96 8.20 2.85
C SER A 114 2.01 9.29 2.63
N MET A 115 1.83 10.12 1.60
CA MET A 115 2.69 11.27 1.33
C MET A 115 2.66 12.31 2.46
N LYS A 116 1.46 12.65 2.97
CA LYS A 116 1.32 13.55 4.13
C LYS A 116 2.03 13.01 5.36
N LEU A 117 1.91 11.72 5.61
CA LEU A 117 2.54 11.10 6.77
C LEU A 117 4.07 11.03 6.62
N ALA A 118 4.58 10.76 5.42
CA ALA A 118 6.01 10.80 5.15
C ALA A 118 6.60 12.19 5.43
N ARG A 119 5.96 13.26 4.96
CA ARG A 119 6.37 14.63 5.25
C ARG A 119 6.28 14.98 6.74
N LEU A 120 5.24 14.52 7.42
CA LEU A 120 5.09 14.75 8.86
C LEU A 120 6.15 14.00 9.66
N TYR A 121 6.45 12.76 9.29
CA TYR A 121 7.51 11.96 9.88
C TYR A 121 8.86 12.64 9.72
N ALA A 122 9.22 13.04 8.50
CA ALA A 122 10.47 13.75 8.22
C ALA A 122 10.60 15.03 9.07
N LYS A 123 9.54 15.82 9.17
CA LYS A 123 9.50 17.03 10.01
C LYS A 123 9.71 16.71 11.50
N ARG A 124 9.16 15.61 12.00
CA ARG A 124 9.27 15.21 13.42
C ARG A 124 10.55 14.44 13.74
N ALA A 125 11.03 13.63 12.80
CA ALA A 125 12.29 12.90 12.94
C ALA A 125 13.54 13.79 12.80
N GLY A 126 13.36 15.02 12.31
CA GLY A 126 14.43 16.01 12.27
C GLY A 126 15.24 16.06 10.98
N ASN A 127 14.92 15.28 9.92
CA ASN A 127 15.57 15.45 8.63
C ASN A 127 14.97 16.61 7.81
N GLY A 128 13.74 17.06 8.14
CA GLY A 128 13.10 18.24 7.56
C GLY A 128 12.68 18.13 6.11
N GLY A 129 12.92 17.00 5.47
CA GLY A 129 12.67 16.75 4.05
C GLY A 129 11.18 16.82 3.69
N ASN A 130 10.90 17.24 2.46
CA ASN A 130 9.55 17.28 1.90
C ASN A 130 9.47 16.74 0.47
N THR A 131 10.59 16.36 -0.11
CA THR A 131 10.69 15.82 -1.46
C THR A 131 10.42 14.32 -1.48
N ILE A 132 9.60 13.87 -2.41
CA ILE A 132 9.27 12.46 -2.64
C ILE A 132 9.84 12.05 -3.99
N VAL A 133 10.66 11.00 -3.99
CA VAL A 133 11.17 10.39 -5.22
C VAL A 133 10.14 9.39 -5.72
N CYS A 134 9.64 9.59 -6.96
CA CYS A 134 8.63 8.74 -7.60
C CYS A 134 9.17 8.13 -8.89
N MET A 135 8.63 6.98 -9.29
CA MET A 135 9.11 6.27 -10.46
C MET A 135 8.43 6.79 -11.74
N ARG A 136 9.23 7.02 -12.81
CA ARG A 136 8.69 7.29 -14.15
C ARG A 136 7.74 6.18 -14.59
N GLY A 137 6.65 6.54 -15.23
CA GLY A 137 5.61 5.59 -15.64
C GLY A 137 4.76 5.04 -14.48
N GLY A 138 4.99 5.47 -13.23
CA GLY A 138 4.14 5.11 -12.09
C GLY A 138 2.74 5.70 -12.18
N PHE A 139 1.80 5.11 -11.44
CA PHE A 139 0.43 5.60 -11.32
C PHE A 139 -0.03 5.56 -9.86
N HIS A 140 -0.26 6.73 -9.27
CA HIS A 140 -0.60 6.85 -7.85
C HIS A 140 -1.98 7.46 -7.59
N GLY A 141 -2.71 7.84 -8.63
CA GLY A 141 -4.06 8.40 -8.54
C GLY A 141 -4.26 9.64 -9.40
N ARG A 142 -5.44 10.27 -9.25
CA ARG A 142 -5.87 11.41 -10.06
C ARG A 142 -6.27 12.65 -9.27
N THR A 143 -6.02 12.69 -7.97
CA THR A 143 -6.05 13.94 -7.20
C THR A 143 -4.84 14.80 -7.56
N LEU A 144 -4.85 16.08 -7.25
CA LEU A 144 -3.75 16.98 -7.67
C LEU A 144 -2.38 16.55 -7.12
N GLU A 145 -2.33 16.02 -5.89
CA GLU A 145 -1.06 15.55 -5.32
C GLU A 145 -0.65 14.18 -5.87
N THR A 146 -1.60 13.23 -6.00
CA THR A 146 -1.29 11.93 -6.57
C THR A 146 -0.98 11.98 -8.06
N ILE A 147 -1.57 12.92 -8.82
CA ILE A 147 -1.20 13.13 -10.22
C ILE A 147 0.20 13.75 -10.34
N ALA A 148 0.59 14.62 -9.38
CA ALA A 148 1.96 15.13 -9.32
C ALA A 148 2.98 14.02 -9.03
N ALA A 149 2.63 13.03 -8.20
CA ALA A 149 3.44 11.84 -7.94
C ALA A 149 3.43 10.84 -9.11
N THR A 150 2.40 10.88 -9.96
CA THR A 150 2.28 10.06 -11.17
C THR A 150 3.18 10.62 -12.26
N MET A 151 4.37 10.05 -12.45
CA MET A 151 5.39 10.57 -13.35
C MET A 151 5.12 10.20 -14.81
N GLN A 152 4.00 10.72 -15.34
CA GLN A 152 3.53 10.57 -16.71
C GLN A 152 3.04 11.91 -17.23
N ASP A 153 3.83 12.59 -18.07
CA ASP A 153 3.57 13.96 -18.53
C ASP A 153 2.19 14.13 -19.18
N TRP A 154 1.79 13.17 -20.01
CA TRP A 154 0.48 13.22 -20.70
C TRP A 154 -0.72 13.22 -19.75
N LEU A 155 -0.59 12.68 -18.52
CA LEU A 155 -1.60 12.77 -17.48
C LEU A 155 -1.56 14.09 -16.72
N GLN A 156 -0.38 14.71 -16.63
CA GLN A 156 -0.13 15.90 -15.84
C GLN A 156 -0.44 17.21 -16.59
N ASP A 157 -0.16 17.26 -17.89
CA ASP A 157 -0.09 18.51 -18.67
C ASP A 157 -1.38 19.35 -18.60
N SER A 158 -2.55 18.67 -18.61
CA SER A 158 -3.84 19.37 -18.55
C SER A 158 -4.15 20.02 -17.19
N PHE A 159 -3.39 19.68 -16.13
CA PHE A 159 -3.67 20.07 -14.75
C PHE A 159 -2.56 20.92 -14.13
N ARG A 160 -1.58 21.34 -14.90
CA ARG A 160 -0.51 22.24 -14.43
C ARG A 160 -1.02 23.64 -14.10
N PRO A 161 -0.54 24.33 -13.04
CA PRO A 161 0.56 23.90 -12.17
C PRO A 161 0.14 22.85 -11.14
N LEU A 162 0.98 21.85 -10.94
CA LEU A 162 0.78 20.79 -9.95
C LEU A 162 1.54 21.11 -8.65
N PRO A 163 1.16 20.49 -7.51
CA PRO A 163 1.95 20.55 -6.28
C PRO A 163 3.41 20.13 -6.52
N GLY A 164 4.34 20.88 -5.93
CA GLY A 164 5.77 20.59 -6.00
C GLY A 164 6.23 19.55 -4.96
N GLY A 165 7.54 19.27 -4.98
CA GLY A 165 8.17 18.35 -4.03
C GLY A 165 8.19 16.90 -4.53
N PHE A 166 8.16 16.70 -5.85
CA PHE A 166 8.28 15.39 -6.48
C PHE A 166 9.46 15.37 -7.45
N VAL A 167 10.22 14.28 -7.43
CA VAL A 167 11.38 14.05 -8.31
C VAL A 167 11.21 12.68 -8.96
N ALA A 168 11.37 12.65 -10.29
CA ALA A 168 11.26 11.43 -11.07
C ALA A 168 12.56 10.63 -11.09
N CYS A 169 12.47 9.32 -10.91
CA CYS A 169 13.54 8.35 -11.09
C CYS A 169 13.11 7.27 -12.08
N THR A 170 14.02 6.80 -12.91
CA THR A 170 13.76 5.68 -13.83
C THR A 170 13.65 4.37 -13.02
N PRO A 171 12.59 3.56 -13.23
CA PRO A 171 12.48 2.25 -12.59
C PRO A 171 13.72 1.39 -12.88
N ASN A 172 14.21 0.71 -11.84
CA ASN A 172 15.37 -0.19 -11.91
C ASN A 172 16.71 0.46 -12.28
N ASP A 173 16.80 1.80 -12.32
CA ASP A 173 18.06 2.53 -12.46
C ASP A 173 18.61 2.92 -11.08
N VAL A 174 19.43 2.03 -10.52
CA VAL A 174 20.06 2.23 -9.20
C VAL A 174 21.03 3.40 -9.20
N ASP A 175 21.70 3.66 -10.31
CA ASP A 175 22.69 4.73 -10.40
C ASP A 175 22.01 6.10 -10.46
N GLU A 176 20.91 6.26 -11.21
CA GLU A 176 20.08 7.47 -11.15
C GLU A 176 19.53 7.69 -9.74
N LEU A 177 19.01 6.64 -9.09
CA LEU A 177 18.51 6.73 -7.71
C LEU A 177 19.61 7.23 -6.76
N ARG A 178 20.82 6.66 -6.81
CA ARG A 178 21.96 7.11 -6.00
C ARG A 178 22.36 8.55 -6.29
N ALA A 179 22.32 8.97 -7.56
CA ALA A 179 22.62 10.34 -7.95
C ALA A 179 21.61 11.33 -7.35
N ILE A 180 20.31 11.00 -7.37
CA ILE A 180 19.24 11.79 -6.74
C ILE A 180 19.49 11.91 -5.24
N PHE A 181 19.79 10.82 -4.55
CA PHE A 181 20.08 10.84 -3.10
C PHE A 181 21.34 11.62 -2.77
N LYS A 182 22.38 11.52 -3.61
CA LYS A 182 23.61 12.32 -3.46
C LYS A 182 23.35 13.81 -3.61
N GLN A 183 22.44 14.20 -4.49
CA GLN A 183 22.10 15.59 -4.77
C GLN A 183 21.20 16.20 -3.68
N LEU A 184 20.16 15.48 -3.27
CA LEU A 184 19.09 16.02 -2.43
C LEU A 184 19.26 15.65 -0.94
N GLY A 185 19.88 14.51 -0.65
CA GLY A 185 20.16 14.09 0.73
C GLY A 185 18.94 14.15 1.65
N SER A 186 19.06 14.93 2.72
CA SER A 186 18.02 15.09 3.74
C SER A 186 16.77 15.85 3.25
N GLU A 187 16.76 16.41 2.06
CA GLU A 187 15.54 16.99 1.48
C GLU A 187 14.52 15.91 1.11
N ILE A 188 14.96 14.66 0.95
CA ILE A 188 14.10 13.53 0.61
C ILE A 188 13.38 13.04 1.88
N CYS A 189 12.05 13.05 1.87
CA CYS A 189 11.24 12.47 2.93
C CYS A 189 10.71 11.06 2.59
N ALA A 190 10.63 10.70 1.31
CA ALA A 190 10.19 9.38 0.89
C ALA A 190 10.70 8.98 -0.49
N VAL A 191 10.80 7.67 -0.70
CA VAL A 191 10.72 7.04 -2.02
C VAL A 191 9.35 6.39 -2.15
N MET A 192 8.62 6.68 -3.22
CA MET A 192 7.31 6.11 -3.51
C MET A 192 7.37 5.33 -4.82
N LEU A 193 7.00 4.07 -4.78
CA LEU A 193 7.04 3.17 -5.93
C LEU A 193 5.95 2.10 -5.86
N GLU A 194 5.57 1.58 -7.02
CA GLU A 194 4.80 0.34 -7.15
C GLU A 194 5.79 -0.83 -7.25
N PRO A 195 5.69 -1.90 -6.43
CA PRO A 195 6.53 -3.08 -6.61
C PRO A 195 6.41 -3.72 -8.00
N ILE A 196 5.23 -3.59 -8.62
CA ILE A 196 4.98 -3.90 -10.01
C ILE A 196 4.13 -2.77 -10.59
N GLN A 197 4.71 -1.98 -11.49
CA GLN A 197 3.93 -0.97 -12.22
C GLN A 197 2.95 -1.65 -13.16
N GLY A 198 1.69 -1.22 -13.13
CA GLY A 198 0.64 -1.77 -13.97
C GLY A 198 0.30 -0.89 -15.17
N GLU A 199 0.09 0.41 -14.93
CA GLU A 199 -0.48 1.35 -15.91
C GLU A 199 0.41 1.65 -17.13
N SER A 200 1.72 1.59 -16.98
CA SER A 200 2.67 1.81 -18.09
C SER A 200 3.11 0.51 -18.78
N GLY A 201 2.51 -0.59 -18.43
CA GLY A 201 2.90 -1.96 -18.74
C GLY A 201 3.24 -2.71 -17.46
N VAL A 202 3.31 -4.02 -17.50
CA VAL A 202 3.61 -4.81 -16.30
C VAL A 202 5.13 -4.85 -16.08
N HIS A 203 5.63 -3.88 -15.31
CA HIS A 203 7.06 -3.71 -15.05
C HIS A 203 7.39 -3.95 -13.58
N PRO A 204 7.92 -5.14 -13.21
CA PRO A 204 8.34 -5.40 -11.84
C PRO A 204 9.63 -4.63 -11.52
N MET A 205 9.73 -4.14 -10.28
CA MET A 205 11.00 -3.69 -9.73
C MET A 205 11.93 -4.89 -9.51
N THR A 206 13.23 -4.66 -9.65
CA THR A 206 14.23 -5.67 -9.31
C THR A 206 14.48 -5.72 -7.80
N GLU A 207 14.94 -6.88 -7.30
CA GLU A 207 15.35 -7.01 -5.90
C GLU A 207 16.46 -6.01 -5.55
N GLU A 208 17.40 -5.78 -6.48
CA GLU A 208 18.50 -4.81 -6.31
C GLU A 208 17.97 -3.38 -6.15
N PHE A 209 17.03 -2.98 -7.00
CA PHE A 209 16.46 -1.62 -6.94
C PHE A 209 15.65 -1.41 -5.66
N MET A 210 14.84 -2.40 -5.27
CA MET A 210 14.07 -2.34 -4.02
C MET A 210 14.99 -2.26 -2.80
N ALA A 211 16.08 -3.02 -2.79
CA ALA A 211 17.08 -2.97 -1.71
C ALA A 211 17.76 -1.60 -1.67
N ALA A 212 18.21 -1.08 -2.82
CA ALA A 212 18.83 0.24 -2.91
C ALA A 212 17.88 1.36 -2.46
N ALA A 213 16.61 1.32 -2.88
CA ALA A 213 15.61 2.31 -2.48
C ALA A 213 15.38 2.30 -0.96
N ARG A 214 15.32 1.12 -0.35
CA ARG A 214 15.20 0.97 1.10
C ARG A 214 16.42 1.53 1.83
N ASP A 215 17.61 1.11 1.41
CA ASP A 215 18.85 1.43 2.12
C ASP A 215 19.18 2.92 2.04
N LEU A 216 19.05 3.51 0.86
CA LEU A 216 19.25 4.95 0.66
C LEU A 216 18.21 5.78 1.42
N ALA A 217 16.92 5.38 1.41
CA ALA A 217 15.92 6.05 2.22
C ALA A 217 16.27 5.98 3.72
N HIS A 218 16.75 4.82 4.17
CA HIS A 218 17.21 4.63 5.54
C HIS A 218 18.35 5.57 5.93
N GLU A 219 19.37 5.67 5.08
CA GLU A 219 20.57 6.49 5.35
C GLU A 219 20.23 7.95 5.60
N VAL A 220 19.21 8.50 4.94
CA VAL A 220 18.80 9.90 5.10
C VAL A 220 17.62 10.09 6.06
N GLY A 221 17.10 9.03 6.69
CA GLY A 221 15.92 9.10 7.56
C GLY A 221 14.60 9.30 6.79
N ALA A 222 14.55 8.98 5.52
CA ALA A 222 13.35 8.95 4.69
C ALA A 222 12.60 7.63 4.81
N VAL A 223 11.35 7.58 4.33
CA VAL A 223 10.53 6.36 4.34
C VAL A 223 10.39 5.78 2.94
N LEU A 224 10.16 4.46 2.85
CA LEU A 224 9.79 3.78 1.62
C LEU A 224 8.28 3.54 1.60
N ILE A 225 7.61 4.05 0.57
CA ILE A 225 6.18 3.86 0.31
C ILE A 225 6.05 2.86 -0.84
N ALA A 226 5.50 1.67 -0.54
CA ALA A 226 5.13 0.70 -1.55
C ALA A 226 3.64 0.84 -1.87
N ASP A 227 3.33 1.32 -3.08
CA ASP A 227 1.96 1.38 -3.59
C ASP A 227 1.56 0.00 -4.12
N GLU A 228 0.72 -0.67 -3.35
CA GLU A 228 0.22 -2.02 -3.63
C GLU A 228 -1.25 -2.01 -4.12
N VAL A 229 -1.76 -0.85 -4.53
CA VAL A 229 -3.17 -0.71 -4.94
C VAL A 229 -3.50 -1.66 -6.09
N GLN A 230 -2.61 -1.82 -7.05
CA GLN A 230 -2.83 -2.67 -8.20
C GLN A 230 -2.18 -4.05 -8.10
N CYS A 231 -1.03 -4.16 -7.42
CA CYS A 231 -0.24 -5.41 -7.40
C CYS A 231 -0.37 -6.23 -6.11
N GLY A 232 -1.02 -5.70 -5.07
CA GLY A 232 -1.22 -6.39 -3.79
C GLY A 232 -2.40 -7.36 -3.74
N ILE A 233 -2.75 -7.77 -2.53
CA ILE A 233 -3.85 -8.71 -2.21
C ILE A 233 -3.84 -9.93 -3.14
N PHE A 234 -2.74 -10.69 -3.06
CA PHE A 234 -2.50 -11.93 -3.80
C PHE A 234 -2.44 -11.80 -5.33
N ARG A 235 -2.48 -10.59 -5.91
CA ARG A 235 -2.37 -10.39 -7.36
C ARG A 235 -1.08 -10.97 -7.94
N SER A 236 0.02 -10.86 -7.20
CA SER A 236 1.35 -11.37 -7.59
C SER A 236 1.69 -12.76 -7.02
N GLY A 237 0.70 -13.46 -6.40
CA GLY A 237 0.89 -14.78 -5.77
C GLY A 237 1.31 -14.73 -4.29
N LYS A 238 1.66 -13.56 -3.77
CA LYS A 238 1.87 -13.29 -2.35
C LYS A 238 0.84 -12.27 -1.86
N PRO A 239 0.56 -12.19 -0.56
CA PRO A 239 -0.33 -11.17 -0.01
C PRO A 239 -0.02 -9.76 -0.53
N PHE A 240 1.26 -9.43 -0.60
CA PHE A 240 1.77 -8.20 -1.16
C PHE A 240 2.94 -8.45 -2.11
N ALA A 241 3.01 -7.71 -3.20
CA ALA A 241 4.01 -7.91 -4.25
C ALA A 241 5.45 -7.68 -3.75
N PHE A 242 5.68 -6.71 -2.83
CA PHE A 242 7.01 -6.49 -2.26
C PHE A 242 7.59 -7.73 -1.58
N GLN A 243 6.76 -8.66 -1.08
CA GLN A 243 7.21 -9.89 -0.44
C GLN A 243 7.90 -10.85 -1.42
N ASN A 244 7.63 -10.73 -2.72
CA ASN A 244 8.35 -11.46 -3.76
C ASN A 244 9.76 -10.92 -3.98
N LEU A 245 9.99 -9.63 -3.72
CA LEU A 245 11.20 -8.89 -4.05
C LEU A 245 12.20 -8.83 -2.89
N TRP A 246 11.81 -9.27 -1.69
CA TRP A 246 12.67 -9.25 -0.50
C TRP A 246 13.02 -10.63 0.02
N ARG A 247 13.26 -11.60 -0.87
CA ARG A 247 13.56 -12.99 -0.50
C ARG A 247 14.87 -13.21 0.27
N GLY A 248 15.77 -12.25 0.30
CA GLY A 248 17.08 -12.35 0.96
C GLY A 248 17.27 -11.49 2.22
N ALA A 249 16.40 -10.56 2.51
CA ALA A 249 16.48 -9.77 3.73
C ALA A 249 15.87 -10.57 4.88
N ARG A 250 16.68 -10.95 5.85
CA ARG A 250 16.18 -11.60 7.08
C ARG A 250 15.07 -10.72 7.66
N HIS A 251 13.88 -11.29 7.83
CA HIS A 251 12.72 -10.63 8.44
C HIS A 251 12.97 -10.15 9.88
N HIS A 252 14.16 -10.38 10.42
CA HIS A 252 14.52 -10.23 11.84
C HIS A 252 15.44 -9.05 12.15
N GLU A 253 15.93 -8.30 11.18
CA GLU A 253 16.56 -7.04 11.54
C GLU A 253 15.45 -6.02 11.82
N PRO A 254 15.30 -5.59 13.10
CA PRO A 254 14.37 -4.52 13.42
C PRO A 254 14.90 -3.28 12.71
N CYS A 255 14.26 -2.91 11.59
CA CYS A 255 14.44 -1.58 11.03
C CYS A 255 13.99 -0.59 12.11
N GLN A 256 14.87 -0.24 13.02
CA GLN A 256 14.63 0.81 14.01
C GLN A 256 14.33 2.09 13.24
N GLY A 257 13.10 2.54 13.31
CA GLY A 257 12.70 3.85 12.83
C GLY A 257 12.06 3.97 11.45
N HIS A 258 11.63 2.90 10.77
CA HIS A 258 11.13 3.03 9.38
C HIS A 258 9.67 2.62 9.24
N CYS A 259 8.86 3.61 8.82
CA CYS A 259 7.49 3.39 8.38
C CYS A 259 7.49 2.73 7.01
N ARG A 260 6.92 1.54 6.89
CA ARG A 260 6.59 0.92 5.60
C ARG A 260 5.12 1.18 5.32
N TRP A 261 4.86 1.89 4.24
CA TRP A 261 3.51 2.29 3.86
C TRP A 261 3.04 1.51 2.65
N ARG A 262 1.78 1.09 2.68
CA ARG A 262 1.14 0.37 1.59
C ARG A 262 -0.17 1.05 1.26
N ALA A 263 -0.35 1.39 -0.01
CA ALA A 263 -1.61 1.92 -0.49
C ALA A 263 -2.51 0.76 -0.94
N HIS A 264 -3.58 0.53 -0.24
CA HIS A 264 -4.61 -0.45 -0.59
C HIS A 264 -5.96 -0.05 0.00
N GLY A 265 -6.29 1.23 -0.05
CA GLY A 265 -7.36 1.74 0.80
C GLY A 265 -7.01 1.60 2.29
N CYS A 266 -5.85 1.02 2.63
CA CYS A 266 -5.35 0.81 3.98
C CYS A 266 -3.91 1.27 4.09
N ARG A 267 -3.54 1.85 5.21
CA ARG A 267 -2.15 2.18 5.57
C ARG A 267 -1.69 1.36 6.76
N HIS A 268 -0.45 0.95 6.73
CA HIS A 268 0.19 0.25 7.83
C HIS A 268 1.43 1.01 8.30
N GLY A 269 1.67 1.08 9.61
CA GLY A 269 2.84 1.68 10.23
C GLY A 269 3.20 1.04 11.56
N LYS A 270 4.38 1.30 12.08
CA LYS A 270 4.79 0.82 13.41
C LYS A 270 4.10 1.58 14.54
N GLU A 271 3.74 0.89 15.61
CA GLU A 271 2.97 1.41 16.76
C GLU A 271 3.58 2.67 17.41
N GLY A 272 4.90 2.84 17.35
CA GLY A 272 5.60 4.01 17.91
C GLY A 272 5.45 5.31 17.12
N ASP A 273 5.20 5.22 15.81
CA ASP A 273 5.28 6.35 14.89
C ASP A 273 3.92 7.01 14.62
N CYS A 274 2.82 6.29 14.84
CA CYS A 274 1.47 6.75 14.52
C CYS A 274 0.72 7.42 15.68
N ARG A 275 1.09 7.15 16.95
CA ARG A 275 0.40 7.69 18.13
C ARG A 275 0.52 9.21 18.30
N ARG A 276 1.29 9.90 17.45
CA ARG A 276 1.53 11.34 17.54
C ARG A 276 1.13 12.13 16.27
N VAL A 277 0.40 11.49 15.36
CA VAL A 277 -0.06 12.12 14.10
C VAL A 277 -1.50 12.59 14.19
#